data_e563eb1d4aa4d97ed6b3470f4a681601
#
_entry.id   e563eb1d4aa4d97ed6b3470f4a681601
#
_cell.length_a   1.000
_cell.length_b   1.000
_cell.length_c   1.000
_cell.angle_alpha   90.00
_cell.angle_beta   90.00
_cell.angle_gamma   90.00
#
_symmetry.space_group_name_H-M   'P 1'
#
loop_
_entity.id
_entity.type
_entity.pdbx_description
1 polymer ?
#
loop_
_entity_poly.entity_id
_entity_poly.type
_entity_poly.pdbx_seq_one_letter_code
_entity_poly.pdbx_strand_id
1 'polypeptide(L)'
;QYVFQNIADGMATAIEIGLRKTSTKFFYTIWCDQIGLSSKTVKETIQYHEKSNFIASFPAARIKNNYTLVEKNKLNYLKKIYQSREEKLGKNSGLNDCGFFCCDTFFFKKNLKKLISSKKIVSKKTREHDFIYALNYFAKSYKIKKKITKNKIDTLGVNFKKDILKLKNIS
;
A
#
# COMPACT_ATOMS: atom_id res chain seq x y z
N GLN A 1 12.91 -11.44 -14.01
CA GLN A 1 12.39 -10.76 -15.22
C GLN A 1 12.06 -9.32 -14.86
N TYR A 2 12.51 -8.36 -15.68
CA TYR A 2 12.21 -6.93 -15.53
C TYR A 2 11.13 -6.53 -16.54
N VAL A 3 10.31 -5.55 -16.14
CA VAL A 3 9.35 -4.87 -17.03
C VAL A 3 9.56 -3.37 -16.91
N PHE A 4 9.40 -2.67 -18.03
CA PHE A 4 9.59 -1.23 -18.07
C PHE A 4 8.24 -0.52 -18.16
N GLN A 5 8.10 0.55 -17.41
CA GLN A 5 7.03 1.53 -17.54
C GLN A 5 7.56 2.69 -18.40
N ASN A 6 7.12 2.77 -19.64
CA ASN A 6 7.63 3.79 -20.58
C ASN A 6 7.19 5.22 -20.20
N ILE A 7 6.03 5.35 -19.59
CA ILE A 7 5.48 6.63 -19.11
C ILE A 7 5.27 6.52 -17.62
N ALA A 8 5.93 7.37 -16.84
CA ALA A 8 5.79 7.41 -15.38
C ALA A 8 4.45 8.04 -14.98
N ASP A 9 3.35 7.33 -15.20
CA ASP A 9 1.98 7.77 -14.92
C ASP A 9 1.41 7.20 -13.61
N GLY A 10 2.27 6.64 -12.76
CA GLY A 10 1.95 6.27 -11.39
C GLY A 10 2.07 4.79 -11.06
N MET A 11 2.00 4.51 -9.77
CA MET A 11 2.22 3.20 -9.17
C MET A 11 1.21 2.14 -9.62
N ALA A 12 -0.07 2.52 -9.79
CA ALA A 12 -1.09 1.56 -10.23
C ALA A 12 -0.80 1.03 -11.63
N THR A 13 -0.30 1.88 -12.55
CA THR A 13 0.10 1.47 -13.88
C THR A 13 1.35 0.58 -13.83
N ALA A 14 2.35 0.92 -13.02
CA ALA A 14 3.53 0.08 -12.83
C ALA A 14 3.15 -1.34 -12.36
N ILE A 15 2.26 -1.45 -11.38
CA ILE A 15 1.74 -2.72 -10.89
C ILE A 15 0.97 -3.47 -12.00
N GLU A 16 0.14 -2.79 -12.77
CA GLU A 16 -0.63 -3.41 -13.86
C GLU A 16 0.30 -4.01 -14.92
N ILE A 17 1.37 -3.30 -15.30
CA ILE A 17 2.39 -3.78 -16.24
C ILE A 17 3.09 -5.04 -15.69
N GLY A 18 3.52 -5.01 -14.42
CA GLY A 18 4.13 -6.16 -13.74
C GLY A 18 3.19 -7.37 -13.68
N LEU A 19 1.91 -7.14 -13.41
CA LEU A 19 0.91 -8.19 -13.34
C LEU A 19 0.73 -8.96 -14.65
N ARG A 20 0.96 -8.36 -15.81
CA ARG A 20 0.87 -9.06 -17.11
C ARG A 20 1.84 -10.25 -17.19
N LYS A 21 2.96 -10.17 -16.47
CA LYS A 21 4.01 -11.21 -16.43
C LYS A 21 3.94 -12.13 -15.21
N THR A 22 3.01 -11.88 -14.29
CA THR A 22 2.86 -12.66 -13.05
C THR A 22 1.89 -13.82 -13.25
N SER A 23 2.25 -15.03 -12.82
CA SER A 23 1.39 -16.23 -12.88
C SER A 23 1.07 -16.83 -11.51
N THR A 24 1.65 -16.28 -10.44
CA THR A 24 1.44 -16.75 -9.06
C THR A 24 0.05 -16.37 -8.54
N LYS A 25 -0.44 -17.12 -7.54
CA LYS A 25 -1.74 -16.86 -6.88
C LYS A 25 -1.80 -15.47 -6.24
N PHE A 26 -0.69 -15.06 -5.63
CA PHE A 26 -0.55 -13.76 -4.98
C PHE A 26 0.64 -13.01 -5.56
N PHE A 27 0.57 -11.69 -5.53
CA PHE A 27 1.72 -10.82 -5.76
C PHE A 27 1.91 -9.88 -4.57
N TYR A 28 3.12 -9.39 -4.44
CA TYR A 28 3.51 -8.48 -3.39
C TYR A 28 4.05 -7.20 -4.01
N THR A 29 3.69 -6.07 -3.43
CA THR A 29 4.25 -4.78 -3.81
C THR A 29 4.84 -4.10 -2.59
N ILE A 30 6.00 -3.50 -2.76
CA ILE A 30 6.71 -2.74 -1.75
C ILE A 30 7.17 -1.42 -2.36
N TRP A 31 7.03 -0.34 -1.60
CA TRP A 31 7.58 0.94 -2.00
C TRP A 31 9.11 0.91 -1.82
N CYS A 32 9.86 1.33 -2.83
CA CYS A 32 11.33 1.26 -2.81
C CYS A 32 11.98 2.10 -1.70
N ASP A 33 11.26 3.06 -1.16
CA ASP A 33 11.68 3.93 -0.06
C ASP A 33 11.40 3.36 1.33
N GLN A 34 10.73 2.20 1.45
CA GLN A 34 10.35 1.57 2.72
C GLN A 34 11.50 0.74 3.30
N ILE A 35 12.54 1.41 3.79
CA ILE A 35 13.74 0.78 4.32
C ILE A 35 13.61 0.25 5.76
N GLY A 36 12.62 0.74 6.51
CA GLY A 36 12.36 0.28 7.88
C GLY A 36 11.58 -1.03 7.97
N LEU A 37 11.04 -1.52 6.86
CA LEU A 37 10.17 -2.70 6.85
C LEU A 37 10.94 -3.98 7.19
N SER A 38 10.63 -4.59 8.32
CA SER A 38 11.31 -5.80 8.79
C SER A 38 10.86 -7.06 8.05
N SER A 39 11.78 -8.00 7.85
CA SER A 39 11.49 -9.32 7.26
C SER A 39 10.45 -10.10 8.06
N LYS A 40 10.40 -9.92 9.38
CA LYS A 40 9.37 -10.50 10.25
C LYS A 40 7.98 -10.01 9.87
N THR A 41 7.78 -8.70 9.75
CA THR A 41 6.48 -8.10 9.38
C THR A 41 6.06 -8.52 7.98
N VAL A 42 6.99 -8.61 7.03
CA VAL A 42 6.72 -9.13 5.68
C VAL A 42 6.21 -10.56 5.76
N LYS A 43 6.97 -11.49 6.38
CA LYS A 43 6.59 -12.90 6.51
C LYS A 43 5.23 -13.08 7.18
N GLU A 44 5.00 -12.39 8.29
CA GLU A 44 3.74 -12.47 9.02
C GLU A 44 2.55 -11.91 8.22
N THR A 45 2.76 -10.88 7.39
CA THR A 45 1.71 -10.32 6.54
C THR A 45 1.36 -11.25 5.38
N ILE A 46 2.37 -11.89 4.77
CA ILE A 46 2.18 -12.91 3.75
C ILE A 46 1.36 -14.07 4.30
N GLN A 47 1.79 -14.67 5.43
CA GLN A 47 1.07 -15.77 6.07
C GLN A 47 -0.38 -15.41 6.46
N TYR A 48 -0.58 -14.17 6.91
CA TYR A 48 -1.91 -13.65 7.21
C TYR A 48 -2.79 -13.56 5.96
N HIS A 49 -2.23 -13.11 4.84
CA HIS A 49 -2.93 -12.99 3.57
C HIS A 49 -3.28 -14.36 2.99
N GLU A 50 -2.33 -15.29 2.95
CA GLU A 50 -2.50 -16.64 2.40
C GLU A 50 -3.58 -17.46 3.11
N LYS A 51 -3.77 -17.23 4.41
CA LYS A 51 -4.82 -17.87 5.22
C LYS A 51 -6.18 -17.17 5.14
N SER A 52 -6.33 -16.19 4.28
CA SER A 52 -7.53 -15.35 4.19
C SER A 52 -8.14 -15.35 2.79
N ASN A 53 -9.40 -14.88 2.71
CA ASN A 53 -10.10 -14.64 1.44
C ASN A 53 -10.18 -13.14 1.14
N PHE A 54 -9.14 -12.38 1.47
CA PHE A 54 -9.07 -10.95 1.19
C PHE A 54 -8.45 -10.70 -0.18
N ILE A 55 -8.95 -9.71 -0.91
CA ILE A 55 -8.32 -9.31 -2.16
C ILE A 55 -6.98 -8.61 -1.95
N ALA A 56 -6.79 -7.99 -0.79
CA ALA A 56 -5.52 -7.43 -0.37
C ALA A 56 -5.39 -7.41 1.16
N SER A 57 -4.14 -7.50 1.64
CA SER A 57 -3.76 -7.30 3.03
C SER A 57 -2.46 -6.51 3.11
N PHE A 58 -2.27 -5.76 4.19
CA PHE A 58 -1.09 -4.94 4.41
C PHE A 58 -0.77 -4.77 5.89
N PRO A 59 0.50 -4.58 6.28
CA PRO A 59 0.87 -4.24 7.64
C PRO A 59 0.61 -2.76 7.92
N ALA A 60 0.20 -2.46 9.16
CA ALA A 60 0.01 -1.09 9.62
C ALA A 60 0.45 -0.95 11.07
N ALA A 61 1.10 0.17 11.40
CA ALA A 61 1.52 0.51 12.75
C ALA A 61 0.90 1.83 13.20
N ARG A 62 0.71 1.97 14.52
CA ARG A 62 0.25 3.23 15.11
C ARG A 62 1.44 4.15 15.37
N ILE A 63 1.44 5.31 14.72
CA ILE A 63 2.49 6.32 14.86
C ILE A 63 1.91 7.71 15.11
N LYS A 64 2.77 8.65 15.52
CA LYS A 64 2.53 10.10 15.49
C LYS A 64 3.04 10.66 14.15
N ASN A 65 2.49 11.79 13.71
CA ASN A 65 2.88 12.46 12.45
C ASN A 65 2.75 11.53 11.23
N ASN A 66 1.54 11.03 11.02
CA ASN A 66 1.22 10.09 9.95
C ASN A 66 1.49 10.67 8.57
N TYR A 67 2.13 9.88 7.69
CA TYR A 67 2.14 10.14 6.26
C TYR A 67 0.86 9.65 5.60
N THR A 68 0.36 8.50 6.04
CA THR A 68 -0.96 7.97 5.69
C THR A 68 -1.81 7.78 6.94
N LEU A 69 -3.13 7.72 6.77
CA LEU A 69 -4.06 7.41 7.85
C LEU A 69 -5.05 6.36 7.39
N VAL A 70 -4.98 5.19 8.02
CA VAL A 70 -5.86 4.05 7.72
C VAL A 70 -7.13 4.13 8.53
N GLU A 71 -8.26 4.31 7.87
CA GLU A 71 -9.60 4.23 8.44
C GLU A 71 -10.21 2.84 8.19
N LYS A 72 -10.91 2.32 9.19
CA LYS A 72 -11.61 1.03 9.13
C LYS A 72 -13.13 1.21 9.27
N ASN A 73 -13.89 0.29 8.70
CA ASN A 73 -15.32 0.18 8.94
C ASN A 73 -15.62 -0.59 10.26
N LYS A 74 -16.90 -0.72 10.60
CA LYS A 74 -17.36 -1.43 11.81
C LYS A 74 -16.89 -2.90 11.87
N LEU A 75 -16.72 -3.56 10.73
CA LEU A 75 -16.24 -4.95 10.61
C LEU A 75 -14.71 -5.06 10.58
N ASN A 76 -13.98 -3.97 10.88
CA ASN A 76 -12.53 -3.92 10.89
C ASN A 76 -11.84 -4.13 9.52
N TYR A 77 -12.57 -4.00 8.40
CA TYR A 77 -12.01 -3.94 7.06
C TYR A 77 -11.57 -2.51 6.72
N LEU A 78 -10.73 -2.39 5.70
CA LEU A 78 -10.35 -1.08 5.17
C LEU A 78 -11.60 -0.33 4.73
N LYS A 79 -11.73 0.92 5.15
CA LYS A 79 -12.69 1.89 4.62
C LYS A 79 -12.00 2.86 3.67
N LYS A 80 -10.87 3.45 4.13
CA LYS A 80 -10.07 4.38 3.34
C LYS A 80 -8.65 4.49 3.91
N ILE A 81 -7.68 4.69 3.04
CA ILE A 81 -6.33 5.18 3.37
C ILE A 81 -6.23 6.62 2.85
N TYR A 82 -6.05 7.56 3.75
CA TYR A 82 -5.78 8.97 3.45
C TYR A 82 -4.28 9.16 3.27
N GLN A 83 -3.87 10.07 2.40
CA GLN A 83 -2.48 10.40 2.14
C GLN A 83 -2.24 11.89 2.42
N SER A 84 -1.26 12.24 3.26
CA SER A 84 -0.97 13.63 3.63
C SER A 84 -0.56 14.51 2.44
N ARG A 85 0.03 13.89 1.41
CA ARG A 85 0.36 14.59 0.16
C ARG A 85 -0.86 15.03 -0.65
N GLU A 86 -1.99 14.33 -0.51
CA GLU A 86 -3.20 14.56 -1.30
C GLU A 86 -4.25 15.38 -0.54
N GLU A 87 -4.35 15.16 0.77
CA GLU A 87 -5.38 15.76 1.60
C GLU A 87 -4.89 16.01 3.04
N LYS A 88 -5.51 16.96 3.73
CA LYS A 88 -5.22 17.21 5.15
C LYS A 88 -5.71 16.02 5.96
N LEU A 89 -4.81 15.39 6.71
CA LEU A 89 -5.18 14.34 7.65
C LEU A 89 -5.89 14.96 8.85
N GLY A 90 -7.08 14.46 9.19
CA GLY A 90 -7.87 14.97 10.31
C GLY A 90 -7.29 14.67 11.70
N LYS A 91 -6.22 13.87 11.79
CA LYS A 91 -5.55 13.47 13.04
C LYS A 91 -4.05 13.40 12.85
N ASN A 92 -3.30 13.84 13.85
CA ASN A 92 -1.83 13.76 13.86
C ASN A 92 -1.29 12.41 14.33
N SER A 93 -2.15 11.47 14.70
CA SER A 93 -1.74 10.11 15.12
C SER A 93 -2.79 9.10 14.69
N GLY A 94 -2.35 7.91 14.29
CA GLY A 94 -3.24 6.84 13.89
C GLY A 94 -2.49 5.65 13.29
N LEU A 95 -3.21 4.81 12.56
CA LEU A 95 -2.61 3.70 11.83
C LEU A 95 -2.07 4.23 10.51
N ASN A 96 -0.78 3.99 10.27
CA ASN A 96 -0.08 4.25 9.02
C ASN A 96 0.23 2.91 8.35
N ASP A 97 0.03 2.78 7.06
CA ASP A 97 0.50 1.60 6.33
C ASP A 97 2.04 1.57 6.27
N CYS A 98 2.58 0.39 6.05
CA CYS A 98 4.04 0.18 6.00
C CYS A 98 4.56 0.07 4.56
N GLY A 99 3.82 0.54 3.56
CA GLY A 99 4.24 0.53 2.15
C GLY A 99 4.43 -0.86 1.55
N PHE A 100 3.84 -1.89 2.14
CA PHE A 100 3.87 -3.28 1.68
C PHE A 100 2.46 -3.83 1.56
N PHE A 101 2.12 -4.45 0.42
CA PHE A 101 0.78 -4.97 0.17
C PHE A 101 0.88 -6.37 -0.45
N CYS A 102 0.10 -7.32 0.13
CA CYS A 102 -0.14 -8.65 -0.41
C CYS A 102 -1.48 -8.62 -1.14
N CYS A 103 -1.54 -9.10 -2.37
CA CYS A 103 -2.71 -8.94 -3.23
C CYS A 103 -3.02 -10.22 -4.00
N ASP A 104 -4.31 -10.49 -4.24
CA ASP A 104 -4.78 -11.57 -5.12
C ASP A 104 -4.50 -11.22 -6.59
N THR A 105 -3.68 -12.03 -7.25
CA THR A 105 -3.23 -11.77 -8.62
C THR A 105 -4.39 -11.79 -9.61
N PHE A 106 -5.28 -12.76 -9.49
CA PHE A 106 -6.39 -12.92 -10.44
C PHE A 106 -7.35 -11.73 -10.35
N PHE A 107 -7.70 -11.33 -9.13
CA PHE A 107 -8.56 -10.18 -8.90
C PHE A 107 -7.98 -8.90 -9.51
N PHE A 108 -6.71 -8.59 -9.22
CA PHE A 108 -6.09 -7.35 -9.70
C PHE A 108 -5.85 -7.37 -11.21
N LYS A 109 -5.45 -8.49 -11.81
CA LYS A 109 -5.37 -8.62 -13.28
C LYS A 109 -6.68 -8.30 -13.97
N LYS A 110 -7.79 -8.82 -13.43
CA LYS A 110 -9.14 -8.62 -14.01
C LYS A 110 -9.62 -7.18 -13.88
N ASN A 111 -9.28 -6.49 -12.81
CA ASN A 111 -9.98 -5.25 -12.41
C ASN A 111 -9.11 -3.99 -12.52
N LEU A 112 -7.78 -4.08 -12.31
CA LEU A 112 -6.92 -2.90 -12.19
C LEU A 112 -6.83 -2.11 -13.51
N LYS A 113 -6.66 -2.81 -14.64
CA LYS A 113 -6.62 -2.18 -15.97
C LYS A 113 -7.89 -1.37 -16.28
N LYS A 114 -9.06 -1.95 -15.98
CA LYS A 114 -10.36 -1.28 -16.17
C LYS A 114 -10.47 -0.03 -15.30
N LEU A 115 -9.96 -0.11 -14.07
CA LEU A 115 -9.99 0.99 -13.13
C LEU A 115 -9.07 2.15 -13.57
N ILE A 116 -7.86 1.85 -14.07
CA ILE A 116 -6.94 2.82 -14.68
C ILE A 116 -7.61 3.52 -15.85
N SER A 117 -8.15 2.76 -16.81
CA SER A 117 -8.81 3.32 -18.02
C SER A 117 -10.00 4.21 -17.67
N SER A 118 -10.69 3.96 -16.55
CA SER A 118 -11.79 4.80 -16.08
C SER A 118 -11.39 6.11 -15.43
N LYS A 119 -10.09 6.37 -15.25
CA LYS A 119 -9.49 7.54 -14.57
C LYS A 119 -9.98 7.76 -13.13
N LYS A 120 -10.63 6.76 -12.50
CA LYS A 120 -11.19 6.88 -11.14
C LYS A 120 -10.15 6.89 -10.02
N ILE A 121 -8.91 6.55 -10.35
CA ILE A 121 -7.80 6.45 -9.39
C ILE A 121 -6.68 7.44 -9.69
N VAL A 122 -6.99 8.49 -10.44
CA VAL A 122 -6.04 9.57 -10.68
C VAL A 122 -5.92 10.45 -9.44
N SER A 123 -4.70 10.60 -8.95
CA SER A 123 -4.37 11.49 -7.84
C SER A 123 -4.69 12.95 -8.20
N LYS A 124 -5.16 13.72 -7.25
CA LYS A 124 -5.55 15.12 -7.50
C LYS A 124 -4.34 16.03 -7.70
N LYS A 125 -3.26 15.79 -6.95
CA LYS A 125 -2.06 16.62 -6.98
C LYS A 125 -1.03 16.16 -8.00
N THR A 126 -0.67 14.87 -7.98
CA THR A 126 0.35 14.33 -8.88
C THR A 126 -0.18 13.99 -10.26
N ARG A 127 -1.50 13.85 -10.42
CA ARG A 127 -2.17 13.43 -11.67
C ARG A 127 -1.81 12.01 -12.12
N GLU A 128 -1.19 11.22 -11.27
CA GLU A 128 -0.78 9.84 -11.51
C GLU A 128 -1.87 8.85 -11.14
N HIS A 129 -1.85 7.66 -11.73
CA HIS A 129 -2.69 6.53 -11.32
C HIS A 129 -2.17 5.98 -9.99
N ASP A 130 -2.89 6.26 -8.90
CA ASP A 130 -2.48 5.97 -7.54
C ASP A 130 -3.01 4.62 -7.06
N PHE A 131 -2.11 3.75 -6.56
CA PHE A 131 -2.49 2.43 -6.08
C PHE A 131 -3.29 2.47 -4.77
N ILE A 132 -3.02 3.43 -3.89
CA ILE A 132 -3.84 3.63 -2.67
C ILE A 132 -5.27 4.02 -3.05
N TYR A 133 -5.45 4.81 -4.10
CA TYR A 133 -6.79 5.12 -4.62
C TYR A 133 -7.48 3.89 -5.19
N ALA A 134 -6.74 2.98 -5.83
CA ALA A 134 -7.29 1.70 -6.28
C ALA A 134 -7.76 0.85 -5.10
N LEU A 135 -6.96 0.73 -4.04
CA LEU A 135 -7.35 0.04 -2.80
C LEU A 135 -8.59 0.67 -2.17
N ASN A 136 -8.65 2.00 -2.08
CA ASN A 136 -9.82 2.73 -1.57
C ASN A 136 -11.07 2.49 -2.42
N TYR A 137 -10.91 2.41 -3.74
CA TYR A 137 -12.03 2.10 -4.63
C TYR A 137 -12.55 0.68 -4.40
N PHE A 138 -11.66 -0.29 -4.35
CA PHE A 138 -12.04 -1.70 -4.13
C PHE A 138 -12.57 -1.97 -2.72
N ALA A 139 -12.11 -1.24 -1.71
CA ALA A 139 -12.58 -1.37 -0.32
C ALA A 139 -14.09 -1.10 -0.15
N LYS A 140 -14.73 -0.45 -1.11
CA LYS A 140 -16.18 -0.20 -1.11
C LYS A 140 -17.00 -1.48 -1.27
N SER A 141 -16.47 -2.50 -1.97
CA SER A 141 -17.19 -3.72 -2.33
C SER A 141 -16.44 -5.00 -1.95
N TYR A 142 -15.15 -4.92 -1.64
CA TYR A 142 -14.32 -6.08 -1.37
C TYR A 142 -13.60 -5.98 -0.03
N LYS A 143 -13.27 -7.13 0.54
CA LYS A 143 -12.59 -7.22 1.85
C LYS A 143 -11.09 -6.96 1.66
N ILE A 144 -10.62 -5.85 2.23
CA ILE A 144 -9.22 -5.50 2.38
C ILE A 144 -8.96 -5.34 3.87
N LYS A 145 -7.87 -5.92 4.38
CA LYS A 145 -7.62 -5.92 5.81
C LYS A 145 -6.16 -5.59 6.14
N LYS A 146 -5.97 -4.84 7.21
CA LYS A 146 -4.65 -4.58 7.76
C LYS A 146 -4.29 -5.62 8.81
N LYS A 147 -3.00 -5.96 8.89
CA LYS A 147 -2.37 -6.64 10.01
C LYS A 147 -1.64 -5.61 10.86
N ILE A 148 -1.93 -5.55 12.14
CA ILE A 148 -1.27 -4.58 13.02
C ILE A 148 0.12 -5.13 13.37
N THR A 149 1.16 -4.32 13.13
CA THR A 149 2.50 -4.52 13.66
C THR A 149 2.76 -3.60 14.85
N LYS A 150 3.52 -4.09 15.84
CA LYS A 150 3.97 -3.29 16.98
C LYS A 150 5.25 -2.52 16.65
N ASN A 151 5.97 -2.93 15.61
CA ASN A 151 7.21 -2.30 15.19
C ASN A 151 6.92 -1.02 14.40
N LYS A 152 7.09 0.13 15.03
CA LYS A 152 6.86 1.44 14.41
C LYS A 152 7.86 1.76 13.30
N ILE A 153 9.04 1.13 13.33
CA ILE A 153 10.10 1.30 12.33
C ILE A 153 9.61 0.79 10.96
N ASP A 154 8.73 -0.20 10.95
CA ASP A 154 8.15 -0.75 9.70
C ASP A 154 7.43 0.32 8.84
N THR A 155 7.09 1.48 9.40
CA THR A 155 6.49 2.61 8.66
C THR A 155 7.52 3.62 8.15
N LEU A 156 8.82 3.39 8.39
CA LEU A 156 9.86 4.35 8.04
C LEU A 156 10.22 4.23 6.56
N GLY A 157 9.84 5.25 5.80
CA GLY A 157 10.31 5.50 4.44
C GLY A 157 11.38 6.59 4.39
N VAL A 158 12.24 6.56 3.38
CA VAL A 158 13.27 7.57 3.13
C VAL A 158 12.88 8.42 1.92
N ASN A 159 12.34 9.59 2.20
CA ASN A 159 12.04 10.59 1.19
C ASN A 159 13.08 11.73 1.15
N PHE A 160 13.81 11.92 2.26
CA PHE A 160 14.78 13.00 2.42
C PHE A 160 16.02 12.51 3.14
N LYS A 161 17.17 13.18 2.91
CA LYS A 161 18.46 12.89 3.56
C LYS A 161 18.37 12.78 5.09
N LYS A 162 17.53 13.62 5.73
CA LYS A 162 17.25 13.59 7.17
C LYS A 162 16.60 12.30 7.66
N ASP A 163 15.90 11.56 6.79
CA ASP A 163 15.24 10.32 7.18
C ASP A 163 16.26 9.19 7.38
N ILE A 164 17.40 9.24 6.66
CA ILE A 164 18.54 8.31 6.84
C ILE A 164 19.13 8.46 8.25
N LEU A 165 19.18 9.68 8.80
CA LEU A 165 19.70 9.92 10.14
C LEU A 165 18.83 9.27 11.23
N LYS A 166 17.52 9.13 10.99
CA LYS A 166 16.64 8.42 11.94
C LYS A 166 16.97 6.94 12.05
N LEU A 167 17.50 6.32 10.99
CA LEU A 167 17.91 4.91 11.01
C LEU A 167 19.16 4.69 11.86
N LYS A 168 20.14 5.60 11.78
CA LYS A 168 21.37 5.50 12.58
C LYS A 168 21.11 5.55 14.08
N ASN A 169 19.99 6.13 14.51
CA ASN A 169 19.60 6.23 15.93
C ASN A 169 18.73 5.04 16.38
N ILE A 170 18.51 4.05 15.52
CA ILE A 170 17.63 2.89 15.77
C ILE A 170 18.46 1.60 15.77
N SER A 171 19.66 1.62 15.21
CA SER A 171 20.68 0.56 15.32
C SER A 171 21.48 0.71 16.61
#